data_c98e24c290229b04a2797dd42abdfec1
#
_entry.id   c98e24c290229b04a2797dd42abdfec1
#
_cell.length_a   1.000
_cell.length_b   1.000
_cell.length_c   1.000
_cell.angle_alpha   90.00
_cell.angle_beta   90.00
_cell.angle_gamma   90.00
#
_symmetry.space_group_name_H-M   'P 1'
#
loop_
_entity.id
_entity.type
_entity.pdbx_description
1 polymer ?
#
loop_
_entity_poly.entity_id
_entity_poly.type
_entity_poly.pdbx_seq_one_letter_code
_entity_poly.pdbx_strand_id
1 'polypeptide(L)'
;MKIWIVSMECAGIVEAGGVKDVTYALCENFAKEGNDVTLFIPVFAANSFSSLKNIQEHSFKADISLCGQTVQADYTTAQFIDFPGKVVLVNHPAFSEKQAVYVYTAEEQQLNPSHVCGTGHSDAHFLDALLSKAAVSYGAAVSAKDLPDVIHCQDAATAVTPCYAALMQPAYFEKTTCFVTIHNAGPAYHHEFCNIDEAYYYTELPWNWLMDAMNGVRVEPFLLASKNAVLTTVSTYYATELLNPANNDATDGLSGIFAARKIPVFGITNGIDYCHYSPECPEISGLPFPMETDSAELKGKYRNRDFFLRLCEKDLSDEDKNCAYMEHLFRYGYLSSCDKGGAPCVYFVYHGRIVWQKGISLLLQVMNAVLREYDNLRFIIMGQGETAIENEVQGLADLFAGKVVFFKGYNGRMSRLCVAAADFSVLPSYFEPCCLEDFISQIFGTVPVAHETGGLRKIIDGETGFLYPQNTFESLYAALEKAVDLRLNHFNTMKKMVRWASHFVKDSYSWEFVIRNKYLKLFEKNMKKRKKPVDTFSRLV
;
A
#
# COMPACT_ATOMS: atom_id res chain seq x y z
N MET A 1 -6.13 2.82 24.73
CA MET A 1 -7.29 2.10 24.14
C MET A 1 -6.89 0.66 23.85
N LYS A 2 -7.88 -0.24 23.77
CA LYS A 2 -7.69 -1.60 23.28
C LYS A 2 -8.13 -1.65 21.82
N ILE A 3 -7.22 -2.00 20.93
CA ILE A 3 -7.43 -1.94 19.49
C ILE A 3 -7.22 -3.34 18.90
N TRP A 4 -8.26 -3.89 18.30
CA TRP A 4 -8.15 -5.08 17.48
C TRP A 4 -8.01 -4.69 16.01
N ILE A 5 -6.98 -5.20 15.36
CA ILE A 5 -6.76 -5.04 13.93
C ILE A 5 -7.06 -6.37 13.26
N VAL A 6 -7.86 -6.35 12.19
CA VAL A 6 -8.19 -7.55 11.40
C VAL A 6 -7.66 -7.35 10.00
N SER A 7 -6.78 -8.24 9.55
CA SER A 7 -6.12 -8.13 8.25
C SER A 7 -5.79 -9.50 7.66
N MET A 8 -5.78 -9.60 6.34
CA MET A 8 -5.34 -10.81 5.63
C MET A 8 -3.81 -10.91 5.54
N GLU A 9 -3.10 -9.80 5.69
CA GLU A 9 -1.64 -9.72 5.55
C GLU A 9 -1.01 -8.77 6.57
N CYS A 10 0.23 -9.07 6.96
CA CYS A 10 1.09 -8.23 7.82
C CYS A 10 2.56 -8.53 7.53
N ALA A 11 3.37 -7.49 7.40
CA ALA A 11 4.80 -7.64 7.16
C ALA A 11 5.47 -8.49 8.25
N GLY A 12 6.35 -9.39 7.85
CA GLY A 12 7.05 -10.33 8.73
C GLY A 12 6.21 -11.53 9.20
N ILE A 13 4.92 -11.63 8.80
CA ILE A 13 4.05 -12.78 9.11
C ILE A 13 3.58 -13.44 7.80
N VAL A 14 2.80 -12.73 7.00
CA VAL A 14 2.40 -13.15 5.66
C VAL A 14 2.27 -11.93 4.75
N GLU A 15 2.83 -12.03 3.56
CA GLU A 15 3.05 -10.88 2.69
C GLU A 15 2.48 -11.11 1.29
N ALA A 16 1.70 -10.15 0.79
CA ALA A 16 1.19 -10.15 -0.57
C ALA A 16 1.28 -8.77 -1.22
N GLY A 17 0.64 -7.76 -0.65
CA GLY A 17 0.54 -6.41 -1.19
C GLY A 17 1.12 -5.32 -0.27
N GLY A 18 0.69 -4.08 -0.48
CA GLY A 18 1.10 -2.95 0.36
C GLY A 18 0.35 -2.84 1.70
N VAL A 19 -0.75 -3.58 1.86
CA VAL A 19 -1.53 -3.61 3.11
C VAL A 19 -0.72 -4.21 4.25
N LYS A 20 0.18 -5.15 3.98
CA LYS A 20 1.08 -5.76 4.97
C LYS A 20 1.91 -4.72 5.73
N ASP A 21 2.50 -3.76 5.00
CA ASP A 21 3.35 -2.72 5.59
C ASP A 21 2.53 -1.75 6.44
N VAL A 22 1.33 -1.40 5.97
CA VAL A 22 0.39 -0.56 6.72
C VAL A 22 -0.11 -1.27 7.97
N THR A 23 -0.48 -2.56 7.87
CA THR A 23 -0.94 -3.37 9.02
C THR A 23 0.13 -3.44 10.11
N TYR A 24 1.38 -3.76 9.73
CA TYR A 24 2.50 -3.80 10.67
C TYR A 24 2.73 -2.43 11.33
N ALA A 25 2.80 -1.36 10.52
CA ALA A 25 3.03 -0.01 11.01
C ALA A 25 1.90 0.49 11.94
N LEU A 26 0.64 0.14 11.66
CA LEU A 26 -0.48 0.42 12.56
C LEU A 26 -0.31 -0.30 13.89
N CYS A 27 0.00 -1.62 13.89
CA CYS A 27 0.22 -2.40 15.09
C CYS A 27 1.34 -1.79 15.95
N GLU A 28 2.49 -1.54 15.33
CA GLU A 28 3.67 -1.01 15.99
C GLU A 28 3.42 0.37 16.59
N ASN A 29 2.90 1.29 15.79
CA ASN A 29 2.80 2.68 16.22
C ASN A 29 1.61 2.93 17.17
N PHE A 30 0.51 2.18 17.07
CA PHE A 30 -0.50 2.19 18.13
C PHE A 30 0.08 1.68 19.45
N ALA A 31 0.88 0.60 19.43
CA ALA A 31 1.52 0.07 20.64
C ALA A 31 2.53 1.07 21.23
N LYS A 32 3.35 1.72 20.41
CA LYS A 32 4.28 2.79 20.81
C LYS A 32 3.56 3.98 21.48
N GLU A 33 2.34 4.29 21.05
CA GLU A 33 1.48 5.31 21.69
C GLU A 33 0.74 4.79 22.95
N GLY A 34 1.13 3.63 23.48
CA GLY A 34 0.61 3.08 24.74
C GLY A 34 -0.77 2.43 24.62
N ASN A 35 -1.19 2.02 23.44
CA ASN A 35 -2.42 1.27 23.25
C ASN A 35 -2.14 -0.25 23.34
N ASP A 36 -3.14 -1.00 23.80
CA ASP A 36 -3.14 -2.46 23.81
C ASP A 36 -3.63 -2.97 22.45
N VAL A 37 -2.71 -3.53 21.66
CA VAL A 37 -2.96 -3.92 20.28
C VAL A 37 -3.03 -5.43 20.13
N THR A 38 -4.04 -5.92 19.44
CA THR A 38 -4.19 -7.33 19.04
C THR A 38 -4.46 -7.41 17.54
N LEU A 39 -3.57 -8.08 16.80
CA LEU A 39 -3.74 -8.38 15.38
C LEU A 39 -4.41 -9.74 15.21
N PHE A 40 -5.46 -9.82 14.39
CA PHE A 40 -6.06 -11.06 13.88
C PHE A 40 -5.62 -11.27 12.44
N ILE A 41 -5.03 -12.43 12.15
CA ILE A 41 -4.48 -12.76 10.85
C ILE A 41 -4.61 -14.27 10.57
N PRO A 42 -4.93 -14.71 9.34
CA PRO A 42 -5.01 -16.14 9.02
C PRO A 42 -3.62 -16.77 8.88
N VAL A 43 -3.58 -18.10 9.00
CA VAL A 43 -2.36 -18.91 8.79
C VAL A 43 -2.39 -19.56 7.42
N PHE A 44 -1.71 -18.95 6.46
CA PHE A 44 -1.43 -19.52 5.14
C PHE A 44 -0.16 -20.38 5.16
N ALA A 45 0.04 -21.22 4.13
CA ALA A 45 1.27 -22.01 4.00
C ALA A 45 2.53 -21.13 3.91
N ALA A 46 2.41 -19.91 3.36
CA ALA A 46 3.50 -18.95 3.22
C ALA A 46 3.84 -18.16 4.49
N ASN A 47 3.15 -18.38 5.63
CA ASN A 47 3.42 -17.62 6.85
C ASN A 47 4.84 -17.84 7.37
N SER A 48 5.47 -16.74 7.81
CA SER A 48 6.68 -16.74 8.61
C SER A 48 6.34 -16.41 10.07
N PHE A 49 6.98 -17.07 11.00
CA PHE A 49 6.84 -16.80 12.44
C PHE A 49 8.10 -16.18 13.05
N SER A 50 9.07 -15.80 12.22
CA SER A 50 10.36 -15.26 12.66
C SER A 50 10.25 -13.91 13.38
N SER A 51 9.18 -13.14 13.13
CA SER A 51 8.89 -11.88 13.83
C SER A 51 8.07 -12.06 15.12
N LEU A 52 7.75 -13.30 15.48
CA LEU A 52 6.89 -13.63 16.63
C LEU A 52 7.64 -14.37 17.73
N LYS A 53 7.19 -14.14 18.97
CA LYS A 53 7.65 -14.84 20.18
C LYS A 53 6.47 -15.27 21.04
N ASN A 54 6.74 -16.10 22.07
CA ASN A 54 5.73 -16.58 23.02
C ASN A 54 4.53 -17.23 22.32
N ILE A 55 4.80 -18.04 21.30
CA ILE A 55 3.78 -18.72 20.50
C ILE A 55 3.12 -19.80 21.37
N GLN A 56 1.80 -19.74 21.49
CA GLN A 56 0.97 -20.69 22.21
C GLN A 56 -0.07 -21.27 21.24
N GLU A 57 0.18 -22.46 20.74
CA GLU A 57 -0.71 -23.17 19.85
C GLU A 57 -1.97 -23.63 20.59
N HIS A 58 -3.08 -23.76 19.85
CA HIS A 58 -4.37 -24.25 20.36
C HIS A 58 -4.86 -23.51 21.60
N SER A 59 -4.57 -22.22 21.72
CA SER A 59 -4.90 -21.40 22.90
C SER A 59 -6.41 -21.23 23.12
N PHE A 60 -7.20 -21.33 22.03
CA PHE A 60 -8.65 -21.27 22.01
C PHE A 60 -9.19 -21.95 20.76
N LYS A 61 -10.44 -22.46 20.84
CA LYS A 61 -11.18 -22.98 19.69
C LYS A 61 -12.58 -22.42 19.69
N ALA A 62 -13.10 -22.12 18.50
CA ALA A 62 -14.48 -21.68 18.33
C ALA A 62 -15.16 -22.46 17.20
N ASP A 63 -16.38 -22.91 17.47
CA ASP A 63 -17.26 -23.42 16.45
C ASP A 63 -17.99 -22.23 15.80
N ILE A 64 -17.87 -22.12 14.49
CA ILE A 64 -18.36 -20.99 13.69
C ILE A 64 -19.39 -21.53 12.68
N SER A 65 -20.60 -20.98 12.68
CA SER A 65 -21.55 -21.22 11.58
C SER A 65 -21.06 -20.52 10.33
N LEU A 66 -20.91 -21.23 9.23
CA LEU A 66 -20.46 -20.70 7.96
C LEU A 66 -20.94 -21.58 6.80
N CYS A 67 -21.61 -20.97 5.81
CA CYS A 67 -22.16 -21.67 4.65
C CYS A 67 -23.12 -22.85 5.04
N GLY A 68 -23.94 -22.64 6.06
CA GLY A 68 -24.90 -23.64 6.55
C GLY A 68 -24.28 -24.82 7.28
N GLN A 69 -23.01 -24.76 7.63
CA GLN A 69 -22.31 -25.81 8.40
C GLN A 69 -21.55 -25.21 9.58
N THR A 70 -21.13 -26.03 10.52
CA THR A 70 -20.24 -25.63 11.60
C THR A 70 -18.81 -25.95 11.23
N VAL A 71 -17.95 -24.92 11.22
CA VAL A 71 -16.51 -25.06 11.02
C VAL A 71 -15.79 -24.70 12.31
N GLN A 72 -14.68 -25.36 12.62
CA GLN A 72 -13.90 -25.10 13.81
C GLN A 72 -12.70 -24.22 13.46
N ALA A 73 -12.65 -22.99 13.99
CA ALA A 73 -11.45 -22.18 14.00
C ALA A 73 -10.60 -22.51 15.22
N ASP A 74 -9.32 -22.72 15.03
CA ASP A 74 -8.32 -22.93 16.07
C ASP A 74 -7.39 -21.73 16.15
N TYR A 75 -7.08 -21.25 17.35
CA TYR A 75 -6.33 -20.03 17.53
C TYR A 75 -4.96 -20.28 18.18
N THR A 76 -3.94 -19.75 17.55
CA THR A 76 -2.59 -19.66 18.13
C THR A 76 -2.36 -18.21 18.57
N THR A 77 -1.96 -18.00 19.81
CA THR A 77 -1.60 -16.65 20.29
C THR A 77 -0.10 -16.48 20.31
N ALA A 78 0.35 -15.28 19.94
CA ALA A 78 1.76 -14.91 19.92
C ALA A 78 1.93 -13.42 20.27
N GLN A 79 3.16 -12.95 20.29
CA GLN A 79 3.51 -11.55 20.48
C GLN A 79 4.54 -11.14 19.42
N PHE A 80 4.49 -9.89 18.98
CA PHE A 80 5.57 -9.33 18.19
C PHE A 80 6.88 -9.27 18.99
N ILE A 81 8.02 -9.47 18.31
CA ILE A 81 9.35 -9.39 18.95
C ILE A 81 9.68 -7.94 19.25
N ASP A 82 9.42 -7.03 18.31
CA ASP A 82 9.95 -5.67 18.29
C ASP A 82 9.14 -4.68 19.15
N PHE A 83 7.87 -4.98 19.43
CA PHE A 83 7.01 -4.10 20.23
C PHE A 83 5.94 -4.89 21.01
N PRO A 84 5.31 -4.29 22.04
CA PRO A 84 4.32 -4.95 22.88
C PRO A 84 2.95 -5.03 22.14
N GLY A 85 2.83 -5.96 21.18
CA GLY A 85 1.59 -6.24 20.45
C GLY A 85 1.28 -7.73 20.46
N LYS A 86 0.01 -8.08 20.66
CA LYS A 86 -0.49 -9.46 20.62
C LYS A 86 -0.87 -9.82 19.19
N VAL A 87 -0.61 -11.06 18.79
CA VAL A 87 -1.07 -11.64 17.53
C VAL A 87 -1.96 -12.85 17.83
N VAL A 88 -3.10 -12.91 17.17
CA VAL A 88 -4.02 -14.04 17.16
C VAL A 88 -4.04 -14.61 15.76
N LEU A 89 -3.36 -15.73 15.58
CA LEU A 89 -3.29 -16.49 14.34
C LEU A 89 -4.52 -17.36 14.24
N VAL A 90 -5.30 -17.23 13.19
CA VAL A 90 -6.50 -18.04 12.92
C VAL A 90 -6.12 -19.22 12.03
N ASN A 91 -6.15 -20.41 12.62
CA ASN A 91 -5.81 -21.66 11.93
C ASN A 91 -7.08 -22.35 11.43
N HIS A 92 -7.09 -22.67 10.14
CA HIS A 92 -8.09 -23.52 9.51
C HIS A 92 -7.51 -24.10 8.22
N PRO A 93 -7.83 -25.35 7.82
CA PRO A 93 -7.30 -25.96 6.60
C PRO A 93 -7.50 -25.10 5.35
N ALA A 94 -8.65 -24.43 5.20
CA ALA A 94 -8.91 -23.56 4.06
C ALA A 94 -7.87 -22.45 3.87
N PHE A 95 -7.26 -21.94 4.95
CA PHE A 95 -6.13 -21.00 4.86
C PHE A 95 -4.81 -21.74 4.61
N SER A 96 -4.51 -22.76 5.43
CA SER A 96 -3.18 -23.41 5.40
C SER A 96 -2.91 -24.21 4.12
N GLU A 97 -3.91 -24.53 3.33
CA GLU A 97 -3.79 -25.14 2.02
C GLU A 97 -3.38 -24.14 0.91
N LYS A 98 -3.48 -22.82 1.16
CA LYS A 98 -3.15 -21.78 0.19
C LYS A 98 -1.68 -21.38 0.30
N GLN A 99 -0.98 -21.32 -0.84
CA GLN A 99 0.42 -20.92 -0.93
C GLN A 99 0.61 -19.40 -0.96
N ALA A 100 -0.42 -18.63 -1.30
CA ALA A 100 -0.42 -17.17 -1.27
C ALA A 100 -1.75 -16.63 -0.76
N VAL A 101 -1.78 -15.35 -0.38
CA VAL A 101 -2.93 -14.73 0.33
C VAL A 101 -4.16 -14.57 -0.56
N TYR A 102 -3.99 -14.08 -1.79
CA TYR A 102 -5.12 -13.67 -2.63
C TYR A 102 -5.27 -14.46 -3.93
N VAL A 103 -4.19 -15.07 -4.41
CA VAL A 103 -4.17 -15.68 -5.75
C VAL A 103 -3.52 -17.06 -5.73
N TYR A 104 -3.90 -17.90 -6.68
CA TYR A 104 -3.24 -19.18 -6.87
C TYR A 104 -1.82 -19.02 -7.40
N THR A 105 -0.89 -19.85 -6.91
CA THR A 105 0.49 -19.91 -7.37
C THR A 105 0.68 -20.89 -8.53
N ALA A 106 1.88 -20.88 -9.14
CA ALA A 106 2.22 -21.84 -10.18
C ALA A 106 2.28 -23.29 -9.66
N GLU A 107 2.70 -23.49 -8.41
CA GLU A 107 2.71 -24.78 -7.72
C GLU A 107 1.29 -25.32 -7.54
N GLU A 108 0.36 -24.46 -7.09
CA GLU A 108 -1.05 -24.84 -6.93
C GLU A 108 -1.70 -25.21 -8.27
N GLN A 109 -1.36 -24.50 -9.35
CA GLN A 109 -1.81 -24.85 -10.71
C GLN A 109 -1.26 -26.18 -11.18
N GLN A 110 -0.01 -26.54 -10.84
CA GLN A 110 0.56 -27.84 -11.18
C GLN A 110 -0.16 -28.99 -10.44
N LEU A 111 -0.56 -28.76 -9.20
CA LEU A 111 -1.30 -29.75 -8.39
C LEU A 111 -2.77 -29.86 -8.83
N ASN A 112 -3.39 -28.76 -9.18
CA ASN A 112 -4.76 -28.69 -9.67
C ASN A 112 -4.87 -27.70 -10.84
N PRO A 113 -5.02 -28.16 -12.09
CA PRO A 113 -5.11 -27.30 -13.26
C PRO A 113 -6.27 -26.31 -13.27
N SER A 114 -7.29 -26.48 -12.41
CA SER A 114 -8.38 -25.49 -12.24
C SER A 114 -7.95 -24.27 -11.42
N HIS A 115 -6.84 -24.35 -10.69
CA HIS A 115 -6.23 -23.27 -9.94
C HIS A 115 -5.30 -22.45 -10.85
N VAL A 116 -5.87 -21.61 -11.71
CA VAL A 116 -5.08 -20.85 -12.68
C VAL A 116 -4.20 -19.82 -11.95
N CYS A 117 -2.88 -19.94 -12.13
CA CYS A 117 -1.90 -19.05 -11.51
C CYS A 117 -2.23 -17.56 -11.74
N GLY A 118 -2.22 -16.77 -10.67
CA GLY A 118 -2.52 -15.35 -10.72
C GLY A 118 -4.01 -15.00 -10.66
N THR A 119 -4.93 -15.98 -10.73
CA THR A 119 -6.36 -15.74 -10.46
C THR A 119 -6.69 -15.83 -8.97
N GLY A 120 -7.74 -15.13 -8.54
CA GLY A 120 -8.22 -15.20 -7.15
C GLY A 120 -8.63 -16.60 -6.73
N HIS A 121 -8.53 -16.90 -5.43
CA HIS A 121 -9.02 -18.16 -4.88
C HIS A 121 -10.52 -18.32 -5.12
N SER A 122 -10.96 -19.50 -5.57
CA SER A 122 -12.38 -19.80 -5.82
C SER A 122 -13.26 -19.78 -4.56
N ASP A 123 -12.62 -19.89 -3.39
CA ASP A 123 -13.23 -19.85 -2.07
C ASP A 123 -12.90 -18.56 -1.29
N ALA A 124 -12.51 -17.48 -1.97
CA ALA A 124 -12.11 -16.21 -1.34
C ALA A 124 -13.18 -15.67 -0.36
N HIS A 125 -14.47 -15.70 -0.74
CA HIS A 125 -15.55 -15.26 0.14
C HIS A 125 -15.72 -16.10 1.40
N PHE A 126 -15.42 -17.42 1.31
CA PHE A 126 -15.38 -18.28 2.48
C PHE A 126 -14.24 -17.86 3.43
N LEU A 127 -13.05 -17.60 2.89
CA LEU A 127 -11.88 -17.17 3.67
C LEU A 127 -12.14 -15.82 4.36
N ASP A 128 -12.71 -14.85 3.66
CA ASP A 128 -13.06 -13.52 4.18
C ASP A 128 -14.08 -13.60 5.33
N ALA A 129 -15.15 -14.39 5.14
CA ALA A 129 -16.17 -14.59 6.16
C ALA A 129 -15.64 -15.38 7.36
N LEU A 130 -14.80 -16.39 7.13
CA LEU A 130 -14.16 -17.18 8.18
C LEU A 130 -13.27 -16.32 9.08
N LEU A 131 -12.35 -15.54 8.52
CA LEU A 131 -11.50 -14.64 9.30
C LEU A 131 -12.34 -13.65 10.11
N SER A 132 -13.32 -13.02 9.45
CA SER A 132 -14.18 -12.02 10.07
C SER A 132 -14.99 -12.58 11.25
N LYS A 133 -15.61 -13.76 11.07
CA LYS A 133 -16.35 -14.45 12.14
C LYS A 133 -15.42 -14.94 13.25
N ALA A 134 -14.24 -15.46 12.89
CA ALA A 134 -13.24 -15.91 13.85
C ALA A 134 -12.76 -14.76 14.75
N ALA A 135 -12.44 -13.59 14.18
CA ALA A 135 -12.04 -12.43 14.97
C ALA A 135 -13.10 -12.03 16.00
N VAL A 136 -14.38 -12.04 15.62
CA VAL A 136 -15.50 -11.74 16.55
C VAL A 136 -15.69 -12.84 17.59
N SER A 137 -15.62 -14.12 17.18
CA SER A 137 -15.80 -15.27 18.09
C SER A 137 -14.73 -15.31 19.20
N TYR A 138 -13.55 -14.76 18.95
CA TYR A 138 -12.49 -14.62 19.96
C TYR A 138 -12.91 -13.74 21.15
N GLY A 139 -13.95 -12.90 21.00
CA GLY A 139 -14.55 -12.14 22.10
C GLY A 139 -14.96 -12.99 23.30
N ALA A 140 -15.32 -14.27 23.07
CA ALA A 140 -15.65 -15.22 24.13
C ALA A 140 -14.42 -15.77 24.88
N ALA A 141 -13.23 -15.68 24.29
CA ALA A 141 -11.98 -16.16 24.90
C ALA A 141 -11.35 -15.12 25.84
N VAL A 142 -11.78 -13.87 25.78
CA VAL A 142 -11.20 -12.77 26.58
C VAL A 142 -12.16 -12.31 27.67
N SER A 143 -11.60 -11.76 28.76
CA SER A 143 -12.43 -11.19 29.81
C SER A 143 -13.11 -9.88 29.33
N ALA A 144 -14.25 -9.51 29.92
CA ALA A 144 -15.00 -8.31 29.56
C ALA A 144 -14.15 -7.01 29.60
N LYS A 145 -13.13 -6.97 30.47
CA LYS A 145 -12.19 -5.83 30.54
C LYS A 145 -11.20 -5.80 29.38
N ASP A 146 -11.01 -6.92 28.67
CA ASP A 146 -10.03 -7.09 27.60
C ASP A 146 -10.67 -7.02 26.20
N LEU A 147 -11.98 -6.84 26.13
CA LEU A 147 -12.69 -6.57 24.91
C LEU A 147 -12.23 -5.23 24.28
N PRO A 148 -12.27 -5.09 22.94
CA PRO A 148 -11.72 -3.92 22.27
C PRO A 148 -12.59 -2.67 22.42
N ASP A 149 -11.95 -1.53 22.56
CA ASP A 149 -12.57 -0.21 22.36
C ASP A 149 -12.79 0.04 20.86
N VAL A 150 -11.87 -0.46 20.03
CA VAL A 150 -11.85 -0.29 18.58
C VAL A 150 -11.57 -1.61 17.87
N ILE A 151 -12.36 -1.92 16.84
CA ILE A 151 -12.01 -2.92 15.81
C ILE A 151 -11.69 -2.17 14.53
N HIS A 152 -10.50 -2.38 13.98
CA HIS A 152 -10.01 -1.72 12.77
C HIS A 152 -9.69 -2.77 11.70
N CYS A 153 -10.54 -2.85 10.69
CA CYS A 153 -10.47 -3.82 9.60
C CYS A 153 -9.73 -3.24 8.40
N GLN A 154 -8.96 -4.08 7.72
CA GLN A 154 -8.14 -3.67 6.59
C GLN A 154 -8.70 -4.27 5.31
N ASP A 155 -9.15 -3.39 4.42
CA ASP A 155 -9.67 -3.65 3.07
C ASP A 155 -10.96 -4.51 3.00
N ALA A 156 -11.41 -4.83 1.79
CA ALA A 156 -12.68 -5.52 1.51
C ALA A 156 -12.77 -6.90 2.16
N ALA A 157 -11.68 -7.66 2.17
CA ALA A 157 -11.62 -9.01 2.73
C ALA A 157 -12.01 -9.10 4.23
N THR A 158 -11.91 -7.98 4.96
CA THR A 158 -12.28 -7.92 6.39
C THR A 158 -13.44 -6.97 6.66
N ALA A 159 -14.03 -6.38 5.62
CA ALA A 159 -15.05 -5.35 5.73
C ALA A 159 -16.37 -5.82 6.37
N VAL A 160 -16.65 -7.13 6.36
CA VAL A 160 -17.85 -7.70 6.99
C VAL A 160 -17.73 -7.95 8.50
N THR A 161 -16.52 -7.86 9.08
CA THR A 161 -16.26 -8.04 10.51
C THR A 161 -17.15 -7.17 11.41
N PRO A 162 -17.37 -5.86 11.13
CA PRO A 162 -18.27 -5.01 11.91
C PRO A 162 -19.72 -5.50 11.94
N CYS A 163 -20.18 -6.14 10.87
CA CYS A 163 -21.52 -6.71 10.80
C CYS A 163 -21.67 -7.89 11.78
N TYR A 164 -20.66 -8.75 11.84
CA TYR A 164 -20.65 -9.87 12.78
C TYR A 164 -20.51 -9.41 14.22
N ALA A 165 -19.69 -8.39 14.50
CA ALA A 165 -19.61 -7.80 15.84
C ALA A 165 -20.98 -7.29 16.33
N ALA A 166 -21.78 -6.70 15.42
CA ALA A 166 -23.11 -6.22 15.74
C ALA A 166 -24.17 -7.33 15.91
N LEU A 167 -24.05 -8.44 15.21
CA LEU A 167 -25.07 -9.51 15.14
C LEU A 167 -24.77 -10.72 16.00
N MET A 168 -23.54 -11.23 15.96
CA MET A 168 -23.22 -12.52 16.60
C MET A 168 -23.04 -12.38 18.10
N GLN A 169 -22.40 -11.30 18.55
CA GLN A 169 -22.06 -11.10 19.96
C GLN A 169 -22.26 -9.65 20.40
N PRO A 170 -23.48 -9.09 20.25
CA PRO A 170 -23.72 -7.67 20.52
C PRO A 170 -23.37 -7.28 21.97
N ALA A 171 -23.54 -8.18 22.94
CA ALA A 171 -23.23 -7.92 24.35
C ALA A 171 -21.73 -7.71 24.59
N TYR A 172 -20.84 -8.33 23.81
CA TYR A 172 -19.39 -8.12 23.92
C TYR A 172 -18.95 -6.81 23.25
N PHE A 173 -19.58 -6.44 22.13
CA PHE A 173 -19.11 -5.32 21.29
C PHE A 173 -20.01 -4.08 21.35
N GLU A 174 -20.94 -4.00 22.32
CA GLU A 174 -21.84 -2.86 22.50
C GLU A 174 -21.10 -1.52 22.60
N LYS A 175 -19.92 -1.53 23.22
CA LYS A 175 -19.10 -0.33 23.42
C LYS A 175 -18.00 -0.16 22.37
N THR A 176 -17.80 -1.13 21.51
CA THR A 176 -16.75 -1.13 20.51
C THR A 176 -17.12 -0.26 19.31
N THR A 177 -16.21 0.57 18.85
CA THR A 177 -16.37 1.35 17.61
C THR A 177 -15.57 0.67 16.49
N CYS A 178 -16.23 0.35 15.38
CA CYS A 178 -15.58 -0.30 14.26
C CYS A 178 -15.15 0.72 13.19
N PHE A 179 -14.00 0.43 12.58
CA PHE A 179 -13.45 1.17 11.44
C PHE A 179 -13.09 0.18 10.33
N VAL A 180 -13.28 0.59 9.08
CA VAL A 180 -12.82 -0.16 7.91
C VAL A 180 -12.01 0.79 7.04
N THR A 181 -10.76 0.43 6.76
CA THR A 181 -9.90 1.20 5.84
C THR A 181 -10.00 0.61 4.44
N ILE A 182 -10.43 1.41 3.49
CA ILE A 182 -10.41 1.11 2.05
C ILE A 182 -9.02 1.47 1.53
N HIS A 183 -8.19 0.45 1.27
CA HIS A 183 -6.85 0.66 0.71
C HIS A 183 -6.91 0.92 -0.79
N ASN A 184 -7.77 0.19 -1.48
CA ASN A 184 -8.02 0.37 -2.90
C ASN A 184 -9.48 0.00 -3.21
N ALA A 185 -10.17 0.84 -3.96
CA ALA A 185 -11.53 0.60 -4.44
C ALA A 185 -11.57 0.48 -5.98
N GLY A 186 -10.47 0.05 -6.60
CA GLY A 186 -10.43 -0.32 -8.00
C GLY A 186 -11.16 -1.65 -8.25
N PRO A 187 -11.58 -1.95 -9.48
CA PRO A 187 -12.47 -3.08 -9.81
C PRO A 187 -12.02 -4.46 -9.29
N ALA A 188 -10.71 -4.69 -9.14
CA ALA A 188 -10.17 -5.96 -8.66
C ALA A 188 -10.08 -6.08 -7.13
N TYR A 189 -10.51 -5.07 -6.36
CA TYR A 189 -10.23 -4.97 -4.92
C TYR A 189 -11.47 -4.96 -4.04
N HIS A 190 -12.65 -5.16 -4.62
CA HIS A 190 -13.93 -5.04 -3.88
C HIS A 190 -14.34 -6.30 -3.13
N HIS A 191 -13.90 -7.48 -3.54
CA HIS A 191 -14.40 -8.77 -3.03
C HIS A 191 -15.94 -8.85 -3.07
N GLU A 192 -16.57 -8.25 -4.10
CA GLU A 192 -18.01 -8.23 -4.26
C GLU A 192 -18.57 -9.62 -4.50
N PHE A 193 -19.72 -9.92 -3.86
CA PHE A 193 -20.48 -11.12 -4.19
C PHE A 193 -21.24 -10.91 -5.49
N CYS A 194 -21.29 -11.94 -6.35
CA CYS A 194 -21.91 -11.86 -7.67
C CYS A 194 -23.41 -11.54 -7.61
N ASN A 195 -24.08 -11.91 -6.53
CA ASN A 195 -25.51 -11.66 -6.28
C ASN A 195 -25.84 -11.82 -4.78
N ILE A 196 -27.10 -11.54 -4.43
CA ILE A 196 -27.56 -11.57 -3.04
C ILE A 196 -27.63 -12.98 -2.45
N ASP A 197 -27.93 -14.01 -3.26
CA ASP A 197 -27.99 -15.40 -2.80
C ASP A 197 -26.59 -15.90 -2.40
N GLU A 198 -25.58 -15.58 -3.21
CA GLU A 198 -24.18 -15.86 -2.91
C GLU A 198 -23.72 -15.12 -1.64
N ALA A 199 -24.03 -13.82 -1.53
CA ALA A 199 -23.73 -13.04 -0.35
C ALA A 199 -24.38 -13.64 0.91
N TYR A 200 -25.64 -14.05 0.82
CA TYR A 200 -26.33 -14.71 1.94
C TYR A 200 -25.68 -16.04 2.30
N TYR A 201 -25.32 -16.85 1.30
CA TYR A 201 -24.70 -18.17 1.51
C TYR A 201 -23.37 -18.06 2.28
N TYR A 202 -22.49 -17.13 1.87
CA TYR A 202 -21.18 -16.99 2.52
C TYR A 202 -21.24 -16.19 3.83
N THR A 203 -22.07 -15.14 3.89
CA THR A 203 -22.04 -14.25 5.05
C THR A 203 -23.05 -14.62 6.14
N GLU A 204 -24.17 -15.24 5.78
CA GLU A 204 -25.33 -15.50 6.66
C GLU A 204 -25.89 -14.21 7.30
N LEU A 205 -25.62 -13.03 6.68
CA LEU A 205 -26.11 -11.75 7.14
C LEU A 205 -27.61 -11.58 6.83
N PRO A 206 -28.36 -10.77 7.61
CA PRO A 206 -29.77 -10.52 7.35
C PRO A 206 -30.02 -10.01 5.93
N TRP A 207 -31.03 -10.57 5.26
CA TRP A 207 -31.38 -10.26 3.87
C TRP A 207 -31.54 -8.76 3.60
N ASN A 208 -32.17 -8.03 4.53
CA ASN A 208 -32.33 -6.58 4.42
C ASN A 208 -31.00 -5.81 4.49
N TRP A 209 -29.96 -6.36 5.15
CA TRP A 209 -28.62 -5.76 5.14
C TRP A 209 -27.93 -5.95 3.80
N LEU A 210 -28.10 -7.13 3.21
CA LEU A 210 -27.55 -7.46 1.89
C LEU A 210 -28.23 -6.60 0.81
N MET A 211 -29.56 -6.47 0.84
CA MET A 211 -30.31 -5.59 -0.07
C MET A 211 -29.83 -4.12 -0.01
N ASP A 212 -29.55 -3.63 1.19
CA ASP A 212 -29.05 -2.26 1.35
C ASP A 212 -27.60 -2.09 0.85
N ALA A 213 -26.87 -3.17 0.68
CA ALA A 213 -25.48 -3.16 0.20
C ALA A 213 -25.34 -3.47 -1.30
N MET A 214 -26.46 -3.49 -2.03
CA MET A 214 -26.45 -3.75 -3.47
C MET A 214 -25.73 -2.64 -4.25
N ASN A 215 -24.85 -3.07 -5.17
CA ASN A 215 -24.26 -2.32 -6.26
C ASN A 215 -24.68 -2.99 -7.57
N GLY A 216 -25.74 -2.51 -8.21
CA GLY A 216 -26.37 -3.22 -9.31
C GLY A 216 -26.94 -4.57 -8.85
N VAL A 217 -26.45 -5.68 -9.39
CA VAL A 217 -26.83 -7.05 -9.01
C VAL A 217 -25.90 -7.64 -7.94
N ARG A 218 -24.73 -7.03 -7.73
CA ARG A 218 -23.69 -7.48 -6.80
C ARG A 218 -23.92 -6.94 -5.39
N VAL A 219 -23.39 -7.60 -4.37
CA VAL A 219 -23.39 -7.11 -2.98
C VAL A 219 -21.97 -6.66 -2.62
N GLU A 220 -21.85 -5.41 -2.17
CA GLU A 220 -20.60 -4.73 -1.93
C GLU A 220 -20.21 -4.76 -0.43
N PRO A 221 -19.06 -5.37 -0.05
CA PRO A 221 -18.62 -5.44 1.33
C PRO A 221 -18.41 -4.08 2.02
N PHE A 222 -17.93 -3.05 1.30
CA PHE A 222 -17.77 -1.72 1.89
C PHE A 222 -19.11 -1.05 2.18
N LEU A 223 -20.16 -1.33 1.40
CA LEU A 223 -21.51 -0.87 1.70
C LEU A 223 -22.10 -1.60 2.91
N LEU A 224 -21.84 -2.92 3.06
CA LEU A 224 -22.17 -3.67 4.28
C LEU A 224 -21.50 -3.06 5.51
N ALA A 225 -20.19 -2.80 5.41
CA ALA A 225 -19.41 -2.17 6.48
C ALA A 225 -19.97 -0.82 6.90
N SER A 226 -20.42 0.00 5.95
CA SER A 226 -20.87 1.38 6.21
C SER A 226 -22.02 1.50 7.20
N LYS A 227 -22.75 0.43 7.46
CA LYS A 227 -23.84 0.37 8.45
C LYS A 227 -23.33 0.33 9.89
N ASN A 228 -22.21 -0.34 10.13
CA ASN A 228 -21.72 -0.67 11.46
C ASN A 228 -20.32 -0.14 11.75
N ALA A 229 -19.67 0.49 10.76
CA ALA A 229 -18.33 1.01 10.87
C ALA A 229 -18.19 2.42 10.30
N VAL A 230 -17.15 3.10 10.73
CA VAL A 230 -16.66 4.33 10.12
C VAL A 230 -15.72 3.94 8.99
N LEU A 231 -16.01 4.37 7.76
CA LEU A 231 -15.13 4.12 6.62
C LEU A 231 -13.99 5.13 6.61
N THR A 232 -12.79 4.62 6.43
CA THR A 232 -11.58 5.41 6.22
C THR A 232 -10.91 5.00 4.91
N THR A 233 -10.00 5.82 4.41
CA THR A 233 -9.15 5.47 3.28
C THR A 233 -7.76 6.08 3.43
N VAL A 234 -6.83 5.67 2.57
CA VAL A 234 -5.38 5.83 2.72
C VAL A 234 -4.82 7.17 2.26
N SER A 235 -5.65 8.12 1.86
CA SER A 235 -5.26 9.52 1.69
C SER A 235 -6.45 10.46 1.74
N THR A 236 -6.19 11.72 2.11
CA THR A 236 -7.22 12.76 2.16
C THR A 236 -7.82 13.02 0.76
N TYR A 237 -6.98 13.02 -0.26
CA TYR A 237 -7.42 13.28 -1.63
C TYR A 237 -8.16 12.08 -2.23
N TYR A 238 -7.72 10.86 -1.95
CA TYR A 238 -8.43 9.67 -2.38
C TYR A 238 -9.84 9.58 -1.76
N ALA A 239 -10.01 10.03 -0.51
CA ALA A 239 -11.33 10.16 0.09
C ALA A 239 -12.25 11.10 -0.72
N THR A 240 -11.72 12.20 -1.26
CA THR A 240 -12.51 13.09 -2.13
C THR A 240 -12.85 12.45 -3.47
N GLU A 241 -11.95 11.64 -4.01
CA GLU A 241 -12.20 10.87 -5.24
C GLU A 241 -13.26 9.79 -5.03
N LEU A 242 -13.22 9.06 -3.92
CA LEU A 242 -14.24 8.07 -3.54
C LEU A 242 -15.63 8.68 -3.31
N LEU A 243 -15.72 9.98 -3.08
CA LEU A 243 -17.00 10.69 -2.90
C LEU A 243 -17.42 11.46 -4.16
N ASN A 244 -16.68 11.34 -5.26
CA ASN A 244 -16.97 12.03 -6.51
C ASN A 244 -17.52 11.04 -7.56
N PRO A 245 -18.79 11.20 -8.01
CA PRO A 245 -19.40 10.32 -9.03
C PRO A 245 -18.65 10.28 -10.36
N ALA A 246 -17.81 11.28 -10.67
CA ALA A 246 -16.98 11.27 -11.86
C ALA A 246 -15.96 10.11 -11.89
N ASN A 247 -15.67 9.51 -10.73
CA ASN A 247 -14.74 8.38 -10.61
C ASN A 247 -15.43 7.01 -10.58
N ASN A 248 -16.69 6.92 -11.02
CA ASN A 248 -17.44 5.67 -11.02
C ASN A 248 -16.71 4.53 -11.76
N ASP A 249 -16.17 4.81 -12.93
CA ASP A 249 -15.47 3.79 -13.72
C ASP A 249 -14.20 3.27 -13.01
N ALA A 250 -13.51 4.14 -12.29
CA ALA A 250 -12.31 3.79 -11.54
C ALA A 250 -12.61 3.02 -10.23
N THR A 251 -13.87 3.04 -9.76
CA THR A 251 -14.32 2.44 -8.49
C THR A 251 -15.50 1.50 -8.66
N ASP A 252 -15.73 1.00 -9.87
CA ASP A 252 -16.81 0.08 -10.24
C ASP A 252 -18.19 0.49 -9.68
N GLY A 253 -18.50 1.80 -9.77
CA GLY A 253 -19.76 2.40 -9.32
C GLY A 253 -19.79 2.85 -7.85
N LEU A 254 -18.82 2.46 -7.02
CA LEU A 254 -18.84 2.72 -5.57
C LEU A 254 -18.85 4.21 -5.22
N SER A 255 -18.10 5.04 -5.95
CA SER A 255 -18.05 6.50 -5.74
C SER A 255 -19.42 7.16 -5.91
N GLY A 256 -20.18 6.77 -6.92
CA GLY A 256 -21.54 7.26 -7.14
C GLY A 256 -22.50 6.88 -6.02
N ILE A 257 -22.39 5.64 -5.52
CA ILE A 257 -23.23 5.15 -4.42
C ILE A 257 -22.88 5.88 -3.12
N PHE A 258 -21.60 6.05 -2.79
CA PHE A 258 -21.19 6.82 -1.60
C PHE A 258 -21.71 8.25 -1.66
N ALA A 259 -21.58 8.92 -2.80
CA ALA A 259 -22.08 10.28 -3.00
C ALA A 259 -23.63 10.36 -2.87
N ALA A 260 -24.34 9.48 -3.58
CA ALA A 260 -25.81 9.45 -3.61
C ALA A 260 -26.41 9.16 -2.22
N ARG A 261 -25.80 8.21 -1.47
CA ARG A 261 -26.25 7.83 -0.12
C ARG A 261 -25.63 8.69 0.98
N LYS A 262 -24.76 9.63 0.65
CA LYS A 262 -24.02 10.50 1.59
C LYS A 262 -23.26 9.69 2.65
N ILE A 263 -22.66 8.58 2.25
CA ILE A 263 -21.83 7.75 3.11
C ILE A 263 -20.48 8.45 3.29
N PRO A 264 -20.10 8.84 4.52
CA PRO A 264 -18.84 9.54 4.73
C PRO A 264 -17.64 8.57 4.66
N VAL A 265 -16.59 8.96 3.95
CA VAL A 265 -15.29 8.29 3.95
C VAL A 265 -14.24 9.28 4.44
N PHE A 266 -13.47 8.91 5.48
CA PHE A 266 -12.46 9.79 6.07
C PHE A 266 -11.08 9.44 5.54
N GLY A 267 -10.43 10.39 4.87
CA GLY A 267 -9.07 10.22 4.37
C GLY A 267 -8.02 10.39 5.46
N ILE A 268 -7.19 9.37 5.65
CA ILE A 268 -5.98 9.44 6.48
C ILE A 268 -4.82 9.01 5.61
N THR A 269 -3.98 9.96 5.20
CA THR A 269 -2.80 9.62 4.42
C THR A 269 -1.89 8.69 5.22
N ASN A 270 -1.52 7.55 4.62
CA ASN A 270 -0.60 6.61 5.24
C ASN A 270 0.70 7.30 5.62
N GLY A 271 1.26 6.86 6.73
CA GLY A 271 2.59 7.27 7.14
C GLY A 271 3.69 6.52 6.39
N ILE A 272 4.90 6.96 6.62
CA ILE A 272 6.11 6.25 6.24
C ILE A 272 7.02 6.08 7.45
N ASP A 273 7.67 4.93 7.55
CA ASP A 273 8.71 4.73 8.56
C ASP A 273 10.02 5.35 8.07
N TYR A 274 10.23 6.63 8.40
CA TYR A 274 11.44 7.34 8.05
C TYR A 274 12.70 6.63 8.59
N CYS A 275 12.62 6.03 9.78
CA CYS A 275 13.75 5.33 10.38
C CYS A 275 14.16 4.09 9.58
N HIS A 276 13.19 3.40 8.97
CA HIS A 276 13.46 2.25 8.12
C HIS A 276 14.20 2.63 6.81
N TYR A 277 13.99 3.84 6.32
CA TYR A 277 14.68 4.33 5.13
C TYR A 277 16.00 5.05 5.45
N SER A 278 16.09 5.78 6.54
CA SER A 278 17.24 6.46 7.15
C SER A 278 18.46 6.61 6.22
N PRO A 279 18.45 7.53 5.25
CA PRO A 279 19.51 7.63 4.24
C PRO A 279 20.87 7.97 4.86
N GLU A 280 20.87 8.51 6.08
CA GLU A 280 22.07 8.83 6.85
C GLU A 280 22.76 7.56 7.41
N CYS A 281 22.04 6.44 7.51
CA CYS A 281 22.52 5.18 8.07
C CYS A 281 22.58 4.07 6.99
N PRO A 282 23.73 3.79 6.38
CA PRO A 282 23.88 2.78 5.33
C PRO A 282 23.44 1.38 5.74
N GLU A 283 23.61 1.01 7.00
CA GLU A 283 23.23 -0.29 7.54
C GLU A 283 21.70 -0.50 7.49
N ILE A 284 20.93 0.60 7.57
CA ILE A 284 19.47 0.60 7.52
C ILE A 284 19.00 0.84 6.09
N SER A 285 19.49 1.91 5.46
CA SER A 285 19.06 2.28 4.10
C SER A 285 19.53 1.29 3.04
N GLY A 286 20.60 0.56 3.30
CA GLY A 286 21.27 -0.29 2.32
C GLY A 286 22.01 0.50 1.23
N LEU A 287 22.21 1.81 1.42
CA LEU A 287 23.03 2.63 0.53
C LEU A 287 24.53 2.32 0.73
N PRO A 288 25.36 2.44 -0.30
CA PRO A 288 26.82 2.29 -0.15
C PRO A 288 27.45 3.39 0.70
N PHE A 289 26.86 4.58 0.73
CA PHE A 289 27.38 5.74 1.47
C PHE A 289 26.27 6.48 2.20
N PRO A 290 26.54 7.04 3.39
CA PRO A 290 25.57 7.87 4.08
C PRO A 290 25.20 9.10 3.24
N MET A 291 23.94 9.50 3.30
CA MET A 291 23.42 10.61 2.53
C MET A 291 22.58 11.52 3.44
N GLU A 292 23.07 12.75 3.62
CA GLU A 292 22.37 13.80 4.35
C GLU A 292 21.63 14.71 3.36
N THR A 293 20.32 14.72 3.39
CA THR A 293 19.48 15.58 2.56
C THR A 293 19.54 17.04 3.00
N ASP A 294 19.94 17.28 4.24
CA ASP A 294 20.18 18.62 4.80
C ASP A 294 21.50 19.26 4.34
N SER A 295 22.42 18.47 3.81
CA SER A 295 23.69 18.95 3.32
C SER A 295 23.50 19.91 2.15
N ALA A 296 24.04 21.13 2.26
CA ALA A 296 23.97 22.14 1.22
C ALA A 296 24.57 21.69 -0.14
N GLU A 297 25.42 20.68 -0.12
CA GLU A 297 26.16 20.21 -1.28
C GLU A 297 25.73 18.84 -1.79
N LEU A 298 24.84 18.12 -1.09
CA LEU A 298 24.35 16.77 -1.43
C LEU A 298 25.51 15.76 -1.73
N LYS A 299 26.65 15.88 -1.03
CA LYS A 299 27.86 15.06 -1.30
C LYS A 299 27.56 13.56 -1.22
N GLY A 300 26.78 13.12 -0.22
CA GLY A 300 26.38 11.72 -0.06
C GLY A 300 25.59 11.22 -1.26
N LYS A 301 24.66 12.05 -1.78
CA LYS A 301 23.86 11.70 -2.97
C LYS A 301 24.75 11.44 -4.19
N TYR A 302 25.73 12.33 -4.45
CA TYR A 302 26.62 12.16 -5.60
C TYR A 302 27.57 10.96 -5.45
N ARG A 303 28.05 10.66 -4.23
CA ARG A 303 28.83 9.43 -3.98
C ARG A 303 28.02 8.15 -4.25
N ASN A 304 26.75 8.13 -3.87
CA ASN A 304 25.84 7.03 -4.17
C ASN A 304 25.58 6.93 -5.68
N ARG A 305 25.43 8.07 -6.37
CA ARG A 305 25.30 8.13 -7.83
C ARG A 305 26.55 7.58 -8.54
N ASP A 306 27.73 7.97 -8.12
CA ASP A 306 28.99 7.49 -8.71
C ASP A 306 29.11 5.97 -8.57
N PHE A 307 28.73 5.41 -7.42
CA PHE A 307 28.65 3.97 -7.21
C PHE A 307 27.60 3.31 -8.12
N PHE A 308 26.41 3.88 -8.19
CA PHE A 308 25.32 3.39 -9.05
C PHE A 308 25.74 3.38 -10.53
N LEU A 309 26.40 4.42 -11.00
CA LEU A 309 26.82 4.54 -12.40
C LEU A 309 27.82 3.46 -12.79
N ARG A 310 28.69 3.00 -11.87
CA ARG A 310 29.55 1.83 -12.14
C ARG A 310 28.71 0.57 -12.42
N LEU A 311 27.63 0.36 -11.65
CA LEU A 311 26.72 -0.77 -11.89
C LEU A 311 25.90 -0.63 -13.18
N CYS A 312 25.94 0.54 -13.81
CA CYS A 312 25.27 0.83 -15.08
C CYS A 312 26.20 0.87 -16.27
N GLU A 313 27.51 0.64 -16.11
CA GLU A 313 28.48 0.63 -17.22
C GLU A 313 28.16 -0.50 -18.21
N LYS A 314 28.58 -0.32 -19.49
CA LYS A 314 28.33 -1.29 -20.54
C LYS A 314 28.92 -2.66 -20.17
N ASP A 315 30.18 -2.67 -19.78
CA ASP A 315 30.95 -3.87 -19.47
C ASP A 315 31.18 -3.94 -17.95
N LEU A 316 30.34 -4.67 -17.24
CA LEU A 316 30.46 -4.86 -15.79
C LEU A 316 31.59 -5.82 -15.44
N SER A 317 32.34 -5.51 -14.39
CA SER A 317 33.21 -6.47 -13.74
C SER A 317 32.41 -7.66 -13.16
N ASP A 318 33.06 -8.80 -12.94
CA ASP A 318 32.39 -9.95 -12.31
C ASP A 318 32.02 -9.67 -10.84
N GLU A 319 32.77 -8.80 -10.16
CA GLU A 319 32.46 -8.32 -8.81
C GLU A 319 31.16 -7.51 -8.81
N ASP A 320 31.01 -6.58 -9.73
CA ASP A 320 29.80 -5.75 -9.83
C ASP A 320 28.56 -6.56 -10.24
N LYS A 321 28.71 -7.56 -11.14
CA LYS A 321 27.60 -8.45 -11.51
C LYS A 321 27.08 -9.30 -10.35
N ASN A 322 27.96 -9.69 -9.43
CA ASN A 322 27.63 -10.58 -8.31
C ASN A 322 27.46 -9.84 -6.97
N CYS A 323 27.39 -8.51 -6.98
CA CYS A 323 27.19 -7.74 -5.76
C CYS A 323 25.73 -7.84 -5.26
N ALA A 324 25.52 -7.58 -3.96
CA ALA A 324 24.22 -7.65 -3.32
C ALA A 324 23.13 -6.74 -3.93
N TYR A 325 23.52 -5.72 -4.66
CA TYR A 325 22.58 -4.84 -5.39
C TYR A 325 22.02 -5.48 -6.66
N MET A 326 22.72 -6.43 -7.25
CA MET A 326 22.32 -7.10 -8.51
C MET A 326 21.58 -8.42 -8.27
N GLU A 327 21.48 -8.90 -7.04
CA GLU A 327 20.76 -10.14 -6.70
C GLU A 327 19.30 -10.09 -7.16
N HIS A 328 18.86 -11.17 -7.82
CA HIS A 328 17.50 -11.35 -8.37
C HIS A 328 17.08 -10.32 -9.43
N LEU A 329 18.03 -9.65 -10.07
CA LEU A 329 17.77 -8.68 -11.11
C LEU A 329 18.35 -9.12 -12.46
N PHE A 330 17.61 -8.79 -13.53
CA PHE A 330 18.10 -8.83 -14.91
C PHE A 330 18.29 -7.38 -15.39
N ARG A 331 19.48 -7.04 -15.85
CA ARG A 331 19.78 -5.71 -16.37
C ARG A 331 19.71 -5.67 -17.89
N TYR A 332 18.98 -4.73 -18.44
CA TYR A 332 18.90 -4.39 -19.85
C TYR A 332 19.40 -2.96 -20.07
N GLY A 333 20.14 -2.71 -21.13
CA GLY A 333 20.74 -1.42 -21.42
C GLY A 333 21.89 -1.06 -20.46
N TYR A 334 22.36 0.17 -20.59
CA TYR A 334 23.44 0.74 -19.77
C TYR A 334 23.37 2.27 -19.78
N LEU A 335 24.13 2.93 -18.89
CA LEU A 335 24.25 4.38 -18.88
C LEU A 335 25.70 4.78 -19.22
N SER A 336 25.85 5.70 -20.17
CA SER A 336 27.12 6.36 -20.45
C SER A 336 27.21 7.70 -19.74
N SER A 337 28.43 8.13 -19.41
CA SER A 337 28.68 9.49 -18.94
C SER A 337 28.24 10.52 -19.99
N CYS A 338 27.84 11.72 -19.56
CA CYS A 338 27.69 12.84 -20.48
C CYS A 338 29.06 13.37 -20.92
N ASP A 339 29.16 13.87 -22.15
CA ASP A 339 30.41 14.30 -22.72
C ASP A 339 31.09 15.36 -21.83
N LYS A 340 32.41 15.24 -21.71
CA LYS A 340 33.25 16.20 -20.96
C LYS A 340 33.14 17.57 -21.59
N GLY A 341 32.52 18.51 -20.88
CA GLY A 341 32.38 19.91 -21.30
C GLY A 341 30.99 20.32 -21.78
N GLY A 342 30.04 19.39 -21.86
CA GLY A 342 28.62 19.66 -22.12
C GLY A 342 27.79 19.96 -20.86
N ALA A 343 26.49 20.11 -21.02
CA ALA A 343 25.55 20.22 -19.90
C ALA A 343 25.61 18.95 -19.01
N PRO A 344 25.47 19.08 -17.68
CA PRO A 344 25.46 17.91 -16.79
C PRO A 344 24.31 16.97 -17.13
N CYS A 345 24.53 15.66 -16.92
CA CYS A 345 23.46 14.68 -17.05
C CYS A 345 22.32 14.97 -16.06
N VAL A 346 21.10 14.76 -16.52
CA VAL A 346 19.88 14.80 -15.71
C VAL A 346 19.31 13.38 -15.63
N TYR A 347 19.16 12.86 -14.42
CA TYR A 347 18.76 11.47 -14.17
C TYR A 347 17.33 11.40 -13.69
N PHE A 348 16.49 10.68 -14.45
CA PHE A 348 15.14 10.34 -14.07
C PHE A 348 15.05 8.88 -13.64
N VAL A 349 14.27 8.58 -12.62
CA VAL A 349 13.99 7.21 -12.18
C VAL A 349 12.50 6.93 -12.15
N TYR A 350 12.12 5.76 -12.60
CA TYR A 350 10.87 5.10 -12.25
C TYR A 350 11.21 3.83 -11.46
N HIS A 351 10.59 3.65 -10.30
CA HIS A 351 10.67 2.41 -9.54
C HIS A 351 9.27 1.98 -9.06
N GLY A 352 8.97 0.69 -9.12
CA GLY A 352 7.68 0.16 -8.73
C GLY A 352 7.16 -0.92 -9.67
N ARG A 353 5.90 -1.33 -9.48
CA ARG A 353 5.27 -2.34 -10.33
C ARG A 353 5.12 -1.84 -11.77
N ILE A 354 5.48 -2.70 -12.73
CA ILE A 354 5.33 -2.40 -14.16
C ILE A 354 3.96 -2.90 -14.61
N VAL A 355 2.93 -2.08 -14.37
CA VAL A 355 1.53 -2.38 -14.69
C VAL A 355 0.84 -1.17 -15.30
N TRP A 356 -0.24 -1.41 -16.06
CA TRP A 356 -1.00 -0.35 -16.72
C TRP A 356 -1.37 0.81 -15.79
N GLN A 357 -1.87 0.50 -14.58
CA GLN A 357 -2.27 1.51 -13.57
C GLN A 357 -1.19 2.56 -13.29
N LYS A 358 0.08 2.17 -13.36
CA LYS A 358 1.23 3.04 -13.07
C LYS A 358 1.65 3.94 -14.25
N GLY A 359 0.97 3.86 -15.39
CA GLY A 359 1.16 4.77 -16.52
C GLY A 359 2.48 4.61 -17.26
N ILE A 360 3.11 3.43 -17.18
CA ILE A 360 4.42 3.17 -17.78
C ILE A 360 4.41 3.38 -19.29
N SER A 361 3.39 2.89 -20.00
CA SER A 361 3.31 3.04 -21.46
C SER A 361 3.28 4.52 -21.88
N LEU A 362 2.65 5.41 -21.12
CA LEU A 362 2.72 6.86 -21.35
C LEU A 362 4.14 7.39 -21.11
N LEU A 363 4.78 6.95 -20.02
CA LEU A 363 6.17 7.35 -19.74
C LEU A 363 7.10 6.93 -20.88
N LEU A 364 6.99 5.71 -21.41
CA LEU A 364 7.82 5.23 -22.52
C LEU A 364 7.64 6.05 -23.80
N GLN A 365 6.41 6.49 -24.11
CA GLN A 365 6.15 7.39 -25.23
C GLN A 365 6.87 8.74 -25.07
N VAL A 366 6.76 9.34 -23.88
CA VAL A 366 7.43 10.60 -23.58
C VAL A 366 8.96 10.45 -23.55
N MET A 367 9.48 9.35 -22.95
CA MET A 367 10.91 9.02 -22.97
C MET A 367 11.45 8.94 -24.40
N ASN A 368 10.72 8.28 -25.31
CA ASN A 368 11.15 8.17 -26.71
C ASN A 368 11.30 9.54 -27.38
N ALA A 369 10.46 10.51 -27.04
CA ALA A 369 10.54 11.86 -27.57
C ALA A 369 11.70 12.66 -26.93
N VAL A 370 11.76 12.78 -25.61
CA VAL A 370 12.76 13.59 -24.93
C VAL A 370 14.20 13.06 -25.13
N LEU A 371 14.38 11.73 -25.25
CA LEU A 371 15.71 11.12 -25.48
C LEU A 371 16.25 11.35 -26.90
N ARG A 372 15.39 11.68 -27.86
CA ARG A 372 15.80 12.11 -29.22
C ARG A 372 16.20 13.57 -29.26
N GLU A 373 15.60 14.38 -28.40
CA GLU A 373 15.83 15.83 -28.35
C GLU A 373 16.99 16.21 -27.46
N TYR A 374 17.15 15.53 -26.30
CA TYR A 374 18.15 15.87 -25.28
C TYR A 374 19.21 14.76 -25.14
N ASP A 375 20.47 15.08 -25.38
CA ASP A 375 21.57 14.11 -25.24
C ASP A 375 22.00 13.87 -23.81
N ASN A 376 21.73 14.79 -22.91
CA ASN A 376 22.13 14.74 -21.51
C ASN A 376 21.10 14.12 -20.56
N LEU A 377 19.99 13.53 -21.06
CA LEU A 377 19.02 12.82 -20.22
C LEU A 377 19.38 11.34 -20.06
N ARG A 378 19.11 10.83 -18.86
CA ARG A 378 19.29 9.42 -18.50
C ARG A 378 18.06 8.93 -17.75
N PHE A 379 17.58 7.74 -18.13
CA PHE A 379 16.45 7.12 -17.46
C PHE A 379 16.85 5.79 -16.82
N ILE A 380 16.39 5.61 -15.59
CA ILE A 380 16.56 4.44 -14.76
C ILE A 380 15.17 3.86 -14.54
N ILE A 381 14.94 2.64 -15.01
CA ILE A 381 13.67 1.94 -14.77
C ILE A 381 13.97 0.75 -13.89
N MET A 382 13.20 0.55 -12.82
CA MET A 382 13.31 -0.62 -11.95
C MET A 382 11.93 -1.15 -11.58
N GLY A 383 11.75 -2.46 -11.75
CA GLY A 383 10.51 -3.13 -11.37
C GLY A 383 10.23 -4.39 -12.16
N GLN A 384 9.04 -4.95 -11.90
CA GLN A 384 8.49 -6.10 -12.62
C GLN A 384 6.96 -6.03 -12.67
N GLY A 385 6.34 -6.75 -13.59
CA GLY A 385 4.88 -6.76 -13.72
C GLY A 385 4.36 -7.39 -15.00
N GLU A 386 3.63 -6.65 -15.80
CA GLU A 386 3.04 -7.14 -17.05
C GLU A 386 4.11 -7.35 -18.12
N THR A 387 4.27 -8.58 -18.58
CA THR A 387 5.31 -8.98 -19.56
C THR A 387 5.29 -8.13 -20.83
N ALA A 388 4.11 -7.72 -21.29
CA ALA A 388 4.00 -6.87 -22.48
C ALA A 388 4.69 -5.52 -22.28
N ILE A 389 4.43 -4.87 -21.14
CA ILE A 389 5.01 -3.57 -20.81
C ILE A 389 6.51 -3.72 -20.50
N GLU A 390 6.93 -4.79 -19.81
CA GLU A 390 8.36 -5.08 -19.56
C GLU A 390 9.14 -5.20 -20.87
N ASN A 391 8.56 -5.84 -21.89
CA ASN A 391 9.18 -5.97 -23.23
C ASN A 391 9.29 -4.59 -23.93
N GLU A 392 8.31 -3.70 -23.77
CA GLU A 392 8.40 -2.32 -24.27
C GLU A 392 9.54 -1.55 -23.58
N VAL A 393 9.69 -1.68 -22.26
CA VAL A 393 10.82 -1.07 -21.51
C VAL A 393 12.16 -1.59 -22.01
N GLN A 394 12.29 -2.91 -22.20
CA GLN A 394 13.51 -3.52 -22.73
C GLN A 394 13.82 -2.99 -24.15
N GLY A 395 12.82 -2.95 -25.03
CA GLY A 395 13.00 -2.43 -26.39
C GLY A 395 13.46 -0.96 -26.39
N LEU A 396 12.97 -0.15 -25.46
CA LEU A 396 13.42 1.24 -25.32
C LEU A 396 14.84 1.33 -24.78
N ALA A 397 15.25 0.47 -23.85
CA ALA A 397 16.61 0.42 -23.34
C ALA A 397 17.62 0.01 -24.43
N ASP A 398 17.24 -0.90 -25.33
CA ASP A 398 18.04 -1.29 -26.48
C ASP A 398 18.14 -0.15 -27.52
N LEU A 399 17.02 0.53 -27.79
CA LEU A 399 16.96 1.64 -28.75
C LEU A 399 17.82 2.85 -28.32
N PHE A 400 17.83 3.15 -27.01
CA PHE A 400 18.57 4.27 -26.43
C PHE A 400 19.76 3.80 -25.60
N ALA A 401 20.58 2.92 -26.18
CA ALA A 401 21.79 2.40 -25.57
C ALA A 401 22.68 3.55 -25.03
N GLY A 402 23.07 3.46 -23.78
CA GLY A 402 23.84 4.50 -23.09
C GLY A 402 22.99 5.60 -22.45
N LYS A 403 21.67 5.64 -22.70
CA LYS A 403 20.76 6.63 -22.10
C LYS A 403 19.69 6.01 -21.20
N VAL A 404 19.38 4.72 -21.35
CA VAL A 404 18.36 4.00 -20.57
C VAL A 404 18.97 2.73 -19.98
N VAL A 405 18.66 2.47 -18.71
CA VAL A 405 18.92 1.20 -18.03
C VAL A 405 17.65 0.67 -17.39
N PHE A 406 17.37 -0.60 -17.57
CA PHE A 406 16.25 -1.31 -16.96
C PHE A 406 16.73 -2.45 -16.08
N PHE A 407 16.39 -2.39 -14.80
CA PHE A 407 16.58 -3.46 -13.82
C PHE A 407 15.23 -4.18 -13.63
N LYS A 408 15.07 -5.31 -14.31
CA LYS A 408 13.89 -6.16 -14.22
C LYS A 408 14.00 -7.08 -13.00
N GLY A 409 13.02 -7.03 -12.11
CA GLY A 409 12.94 -7.79 -10.87
C GLY A 409 12.73 -6.92 -9.65
N TYR A 410 12.99 -7.47 -8.46
CA TYR A 410 12.91 -6.75 -7.20
C TYR A 410 14.16 -6.96 -6.35
N ASN A 411 14.77 -5.87 -5.93
CA ASN A 411 15.84 -5.82 -4.95
C ASN A 411 15.74 -4.50 -4.18
N GLY A 412 15.45 -4.55 -2.89
CA GLY A 412 15.21 -3.36 -2.08
C GLY A 412 16.42 -2.42 -1.97
N ARG A 413 17.66 -2.96 -1.95
CA ARG A 413 18.89 -2.14 -1.93
C ARG A 413 19.08 -1.41 -3.25
N MET A 414 18.93 -2.11 -4.38
CA MET A 414 19.04 -1.48 -5.70
C MET A 414 17.93 -0.44 -5.91
N SER A 415 16.69 -0.72 -5.50
CA SER A 415 15.59 0.25 -5.60
C SER A 415 15.93 1.57 -4.89
N ARG A 416 16.39 1.51 -3.66
CA ARG A 416 16.82 2.68 -2.89
C ARG A 416 18.01 3.39 -3.53
N LEU A 417 18.96 2.62 -4.05
CA LEU A 417 20.13 3.16 -4.73
C LEU A 417 19.75 3.88 -6.05
N CYS A 418 18.85 3.30 -6.85
CA CYS A 418 18.31 3.94 -8.06
C CYS A 418 17.68 5.31 -7.74
N VAL A 419 16.84 5.34 -6.69
CA VAL A 419 16.21 6.58 -6.24
C VAL A 419 17.26 7.57 -5.73
N ALA A 420 18.17 7.15 -4.85
CA ALA A 420 19.23 8.02 -4.31
C ALA A 420 20.15 8.59 -5.41
N ALA A 421 20.35 7.85 -6.50
CA ALA A 421 21.19 8.28 -7.62
C ALA A 421 20.49 9.28 -8.56
N ALA A 422 19.16 9.28 -8.67
CA ALA A 422 18.42 10.11 -9.62
C ALA A 422 18.26 11.56 -9.15
N ASP A 423 18.00 12.47 -10.07
CA ASP A 423 17.59 13.85 -9.78
C ASP A 423 16.09 13.94 -9.57
N PHE A 424 15.32 13.21 -10.39
CA PHE A 424 13.87 13.21 -10.40
C PHE A 424 13.30 11.78 -10.41
N SER A 425 12.19 11.54 -9.72
CA SER A 425 11.35 10.36 -9.90
C SER A 425 10.12 10.70 -10.73
N VAL A 426 9.69 9.79 -11.61
CA VAL A 426 8.51 10.01 -12.47
C VAL A 426 7.40 9.07 -12.04
N LEU A 427 6.25 9.61 -11.67
CA LEU A 427 5.10 8.89 -11.12
C LEU A 427 3.85 9.17 -11.96
N PRO A 428 3.73 8.55 -13.15
CA PRO A 428 2.68 8.87 -14.13
C PRO A 428 1.41 8.01 -13.93
N SER A 429 1.10 7.64 -12.70
CA SER A 429 -0.03 6.77 -12.37
C SER A 429 -1.36 7.34 -12.85
N TYR A 430 -2.20 6.51 -13.49
CA TYR A 430 -3.58 6.89 -13.82
C TYR A 430 -4.45 7.00 -12.57
N PHE A 431 -4.18 6.15 -11.60
CA PHE A 431 -4.92 6.04 -10.36
C PHE A 431 -3.98 5.66 -9.20
N GLU A 432 -4.04 6.37 -8.09
CA GLU A 432 -3.10 6.16 -6.97
C GLU A 432 -3.75 6.48 -5.61
N PRO A 433 -4.21 5.48 -4.84
CA PRO A 433 -4.87 5.73 -3.55
C PRO A 433 -4.00 6.49 -2.54
N CYS A 434 -2.73 6.11 -2.39
CA CYS A 434 -1.79 6.75 -1.48
C CYS A 434 -0.47 7.12 -2.15
N CYS A 435 0.20 6.13 -2.73
CA CYS A 435 1.62 6.13 -3.12
C CYS A 435 2.57 6.25 -1.91
N LEU A 436 3.61 5.46 -1.89
CA LEU A 436 4.74 5.61 -0.97
C LEU A 436 6.03 5.95 -1.71
N GLU A 437 6.07 5.71 -3.01
CA GLU A 437 7.24 5.95 -3.87
C GLU A 437 7.63 7.42 -3.92
N ASP A 438 6.67 8.35 -3.81
CA ASP A 438 6.97 9.78 -3.70
C ASP A 438 7.62 10.14 -2.36
N PHE A 439 7.16 9.53 -1.25
CA PHE A 439 7.82 9.70 0.04
C PHE A 439 9.25 9.16 0.02
N ILE A 440 9.44 7.94 -0.51
CA ILE A 440 10.77 7.34 -0.66
C ILE A 440 11.67 8.26 -1.50
N SER A 441 11.15 8.77 -2.62
CA SER A 441 11.88 9.71 -3.48
C SER A 441 12.34 10.95 -2.69
N GLN A 442 11.42 11.59 -1.96
CA GLN A 442 11.72 12.78 -1.18
C GLN A 442 12.73 12.51 -0.04
N ILE A 443 12.60 11.35 0.65
CA ILE A 443 13.54 10.93 1.69
C ILE A 443 14.96 10.76 1.12
N PHE A 444 15.08 10.17 -0.08
CA PHE A 444 16.37 9.98 -0.75
C PHE A 444 16.79 11.17 -1.63
N GLY A 445 16.24 12.35 -1.37
CA GLY A 445 16.65 13.60 -2.02
C GLY A 445 16.40 13.62 -3.54
N THR A 446 15.38 12.94 -3.99
CA THR A 446 14.96 12.87 -5.39
C THR A 446 13.61 13.56 -5.55
N VAL A 447 13.51 14.51 -6.48
CA VAL A 447 12.33 15.35 -6.63
C VAL A 447 11.26 14.61 -7.44
N PRO A 448 10.05 14.36 -6.90
CA PRO A 448 8.99 13.70 -7.66
C PRO A 448 8.39 14.62 -8.74
N VAL A 449 8.14 14.04 -9.92
CA VAL A 449 7.34 14.58 -11.01
C VAL A 449 6.15 13.65 -11.18
N ALA A 450 4.96 14.07 -10.78
CA ALA A 450 3.83 13.18 -10.59
C ALA A 450 2.56 13.68 -11.27
N HIS A 451 1.73 12.73 -11.73
CA HIS A 451 0.35 13.04 -12.11
C HIS A 451 -0.47 13.46 -10.89
N GLU A 452 -1.24 14.55 -11.03
CA GLU A 452 -2.08 15.12 -9.97
C GLU A 452 -3.32 14.22 -9.71
N THR A 453 -3.11 13.00 -9.21
CA THR A 453 -4.18 12.04 -8.90
C THR A 453 -4.05 11.48 -7.49
N GLY A 454 -5.18 11.22 -6.85
CA GLY A 454 -5.29 10.56 -5.56
C GLY A 454 -4.26 11.01 -4.54
N GLY A 455 -3.59 10.04 -3.95
CA GLY A 455 -2.58 10.28 -2.92
C GLY A 455 -1.33 11.06 -3.40
N LEU A 456 -1.04 11.12 -4.68
CA LEU A 456 0.08 11.92 -5.20
C LEU A 456 -0.15 13.44 -5.02
N ARG A 457 -1.39 13.88 -4.87
CA ARG A 457 -1.74 15.28 -4.58
C ARG A 457 -1.23 15.79 -3.22
N LYS A 458 -0.63 14.93 -2.39
CA LYS A 458 0.11 15.35 -1.19
C LYS A 458 1.45 16.04 -1.48
N ILE A 459 1.98 15.87 -2.70
CA ILE A 459 3.11 16.65 -3.20
C ILE A 459 2.66 18.11 -3.34
N ILE A 460 3.46 19.03 -2.84
CA ILE A 460 3.21 20.48 -2.96
C ILE A 460 3.94 20.97 -4.21
N ASP A 461 3.16 21.30 -5.28
CA ASP A 461 3.74 21.71 -6.57
C ASP A 461 4.66 22.91 -6.43
N GLY A 462 5.87 22.76 -6.97
CA GLY A 462 6.92 23.77 -6.90
C GLY A 462 7.69 23.84 -5.57
N GLU A 463 7.27 23.13 -4.52
CA GLU A 463 7.92 23.13 -3.20
C GLU A 463 8.53 21.78 -2.83
N THR A 464 7.76 20.68 -2.94
CA THR A 464 8.25 19.34 -2.62
C THR A 464 8.36 18.43 -3.83
N GLY A 465 7.92 18.90 -4.99
CA GLY A 465 7.97 18.20 -6.28
C GLY A 465 7.19 18.97 -7.34
N PHE A 466 6.89 18.29 -8.45
CA PHE A 466 6.07 18.84 -9.52
C PHE A 466 4.83 17.98 -9.73
N LEU A 467 3.68 18.63 -9.87
CA LEU A 467 2.42 18.02 -10.27
C LEU A 467 2.04 18.45 -11.68
N TYR A 468 1.54 17.52 -12.49
CA TYR A 468 0.96 17.82 -13.80
C TYR A 468 -0.50 17.34 -13.84
N PRO A 469 -1.44 18.15 -14.41
CA PRO A 469 -2.87 17.99 -14.12
C PRO A 469 -3.59 16.93 -14.95
N GLN A 470 -3.03 16.53 -16.10
CA GLN A 470 -3.65 15.56 -17.00
C GLN A 470 -2.63 14.50 -17.40
N ASN A 471 -2.99 13.22 -17.29
CA ASN A 471 -2.08 12.14 -17.64
C ASN A 471 -2.03 11.93 -19.16
N THR A 472 -1.53 12.95 -19.87
CA THR A 472 -1.34 12.98 -21.32
C THR A 472 0.14 13.14 -21.66
N PHE A 473 0.47 12.85 -22.93
CA PHE A 473 1.82 13.02 -23.46
C PHE A 473 2.32 14.45 -23.25
N GLU A 474 1.54 15.44 -23.62
CA GLU A 474 1.93 16.87 -23.59
C GLU A 474 2.16 17.35 -22.15
N SER A 475 1.29 16.95 -21.22
CA SER A 475 1.42 17.35 -19.82
C SER A 475 2.64 16.73 -19.14
N LEU A 476 2.88 15.43 -19.34
CA LEU A 476 4.06 14.76 -18.79
C LEU A 476 5.35 15.30 -19.46
N TYR A 477 5.34 15.51 -20.78
CA TYR A 477 6.48 16.07 -21.52
C TYR A 477 6.87 17.43 -20.94
N ALA A 478 5.93 18.36 -20.83
CA ALA A 478 6.17 19.69 -20.26
C ALA A 478 6.65 19.63 -18.80
N ALA A 479 6.15 18.67 -18.01
CA ALA A 479 6.63 18.48 -16.64
C ALA A 479 8.08 17.99 -16.57
N LEU A 480 8.50 17.11 -17.49
CA LEU A 480 9.90 16.70 -17.59
C LEU A 480 10.80 17.85 -18.05
N GLU A 481 10.36 18.67 -19.00
CA GLU A 481 11.12 19.88 -19.41
C GLU A 481 11.30 20.85 -18.23
N LYS A 482 10.25 21.11 -17.46
CA LYS A 482 10.33 21.93 -16.23
C LYS A 482 11.33 21.36 -15.23
N ALA A 483 11.38 20.03 -15.07
CA ALA A 483 12.36 19.37 -14.22
C ALA A 483 13.81 19.51 -14.76
N VAL A 484 13.99 19.35 -16.06
CA VAL A 484 15.31 19.56 -16.73
C VAL A 484 15.78 21.00 -16.52
N ASP A 485 14.91 21.98 -16.74
CA ASP A 485 15.22 23.40 -16.53
C ASP A 485 15.62 23.69 -15.08
N LEU A 486 14.87 23.15 -14.10
CA LEU A 486 15.21 23.27 -12.69
C LEU A 486 16.63 22.74 -12.39
N ARG A 487 16.99 21.58 -12.96
CA ARG A 487 18.28 20.94 -12.71
C ARG A 487 19.43 21.71 -13.37
N LEU A 488 19.24 22.19 -14.60
CA LEU A 488 20.30 22.84 -15.39
C LEU A 488 20.49 24.31 -15.04
N ASN A 489 19.39 25.04 -14.87
CA ASN A 489 19.42 26.52 -14.77
C ASN A 489 19.10 27.01 -13.33
N HIS A 490 18.48 26.21 -12.49
CA HIS A 490 17.99 26.58 -11.15
C HIS A 490 18.43 25.64 -10.03
N PHE A 491 19.64 25.11 -10.12
CA PHE A 491 20.13 24.04 -9.22
C PHE A 491 20.09 24.40 -7.73
N ASN A 492 20.29 25.66 -7.36
CA ASN A 492 20.16 26.11 -5.96
C ASN A 492 18.71 26.05 -5.46
N THR A 493 17.74 26.28 -6.33
CA THR A 493 16.31 26.09 -6.02
C THR A 493 16.00 24.61 -5.85
N MET A 494 16.53 23.76 -6.73
CA MET A 494 16.40 22.30 -6.60
C MET A 494 16.94 21.80 -5.25
N LYS A 495 18.12 22.25 -4.81
CA LYS A 495 18.68 21.88 -3.50
C LYS A 495 17.78 22.28 -2.32
N LYS A 496 17.14 23.46 -2.39
CA LYS A 496 16.18 23.90 -1.39
C LYS A 496 14.92 23.00 -1.39
N MET A 497 14.43 22.64 -2.57
CA MET A 497 13.29 21.74 -2.74
C MET A 497 13.58 20.35 -2.16
N VAL A 498 14.74 19.76 -2.46
CA VAL A 498 15.19 18.47 -1.91
C VAL A 498 15.18 18.50 -0.38
N ARG A 499 15.80 19.52 0.21
CA ARG A 499 15.85 19.67 1.66
C ARG A 499 14.45 19.81 2.28
N TRP A 500 13.64 20.69 1.73
CA TRP A 500 12.29 20.94 2.21
C TRP A 500 11.41 19.68 2.11
N ALA A 501 11.46 19.00 0.97
CA ALA A 501 10.68 17.80 0.73
C ALA A 501 10.98 16.68 1.74
N SER A 502 12.26 16.43 2.02
CA SER A 502 12.67 15.41 3.00
C SER A 502 12.16 15.73 4.41
N HIS A 503 12.28 16.98 4.86
CA HIS A 503 11.76 17.42 6.15
C HIS A 503 10.23 17.33 6.21
N PHE A 504 9.55 17.77 5.15
CA PHE A 504 8.10 17.75 5.08
C PHE A 504 7.53 16.34 5.25
N VAL A 505 8.15 15.34 4.60
CA VAL A 505 7.75 13.94 4.76
C VAL A 505 7.95 13.49 6.20
N LYS A 506 9.13 13.76 6.79
CA LYS A 506 9.45 13.37 8.17
C LYS A 506 8.48 13.96 9.20
N ASP A 507 8.19 15.24 9.08
CA ASP A 507 7.42 15.98 10.08
C ASP A 507 5.91 15.79 9.94
N SER A 508 5.43 15.54 8.70
CA SER A 508 3.98 15.51 8.40
C SER A 508 3.42 14.11 8.14
N TYR A 509 4.29 13.14 7.79
CA TYR A 509 3.88 11.80 7.37
C TYR A 509 4.65 10.66 8.05
N SER A 510 5.43 10.91 9.13
CA SER A 510 5.90 9.79 9.96
C SER A 510 4.69 9.04 10.54
N TRP A 511 4.78 7.72 10.67
CA TRP A 511 3.70 6.94 11.28
C TRP A 511 3.34 7.43 12.68
N GLU A 512 4.32 7.86 13.48
CA GLU A 512 4.08 8.46 14.80
C GLU A 512 3.16 9.69 14.69
N PHE A 513 3.46 10.60 13.74
CA PHE A 513 2.61 11.78 13.52
C PHE A 513 1.21 11.39 13.07
N VAL A 514 1.08 10.46 12.12
CA VAL A 514 -0.20 10.02 11.55
C VAL A 514 -1.07 9.33 12.61
N ILE A 515 -0.50 8.43 13.40
CA ILE A 515 -1.22 7.76 14.48
C ILE A 515 -1.72 8.76 15.51
N ARG A 516 -0.82 9.59 16.06
CA ARG A 516 -1.14 10.54 17.13
C ARG A 516 -2.12 11.62 16.69
N ASN A 517 -1.94 12.15 15.49
CA ASN A 517 -2.67 13.33 15.03
C ASN A 517 -3.89 13.04 14.17
N LYS A 518 -4.00 11.84 13.58
CA LYS A 518 -5.10 11.48 12.69
C LYS A 518 -5.92 10.32 13.26
N TYR A 519 -5.35 9.11 13.37
CA TYR A 519 -6.10 7.92 13.79
C TYR A 519 -6.67 8.03 15.19
N LEU A 520 -5.85 8.32 16.21
CA LEU A 520 -6.30 8.37 17.59
C LEU A 520 -7.36 9.46 17.81
N LYS A 521 -7.20 10.63 17.17
CA LYS A 521 -8.21 11.70 17.23
C LYS A 521 -9.52 11.28 16.57
N LEU A 522 -9.47 10.57 15.44
CA LEU A 522 -10.66 10.05 14.77
C LEU A 522 -11.36 8.98 15.62
N PHE A 523 -10.62 8.07 16.22
CA PHE A 523 -11.15 7.04 17.11
C PHE A 523 -11.84 7.65 18.31
N GLU A 524 -11.18 8.53 19.04
CA GLU A 524 -11.76 9.23 20.20
C GLU A 524 -13.03 10.01 19.86
N LYS A 525 -13.04 10.71 18.73
CA LYS A 525 -14.20 11.49 18.27
C LYS A 525 -15.42 10.60 18.05
N ASN A 526 -15.24 9.42 17.44
CA ASN A 526 -16.34 8.52 17.12
C ASN A 526 -16.80 7.70 18.35
N MET A 527 -15.87 7.31 19.21
CA MET A 527 -16.21 6.68 20.51
C MET A 527 -17.06 7.62 21.40
N LYS A 528 -16.75 8.92 21.42
CA LYS A 528 -17.54 9.92 22.16
C LYS A 528 -18.95 10.10 21.58
N LYS A 529 -19.12 10.02 20.26
CA LYS A 529 -20.44 10.08 19.62
C LYS A 529 -21.33 8.90 20.01
N ARG A 530 -20.77 7.71 20.10
CA ARG A 530 -21.49 6.49 20.47
C ARG A 530 -21.94 6.48 21.94
N LYS A 531 -21.21 7.14 22.84
CA LYS A 531 -21.54 7.26 24.27
C LYS A 531 -22.67 8.24 24.56
N LYS A 532 -23.10 9.09 23.63
CA LYS A 532 -24.27 9.91 23.80
C LYS A 532 -25.53 9.07 23.59
N PRO A 533 -26.49 8.99 24.54
CA PRO A 533 -27.79 8.36 24.31
C PRO A 533 -28.38 8.94 23.03
N VAL A 534 -28.81 8.11 22.12
CA VAL A 534 -29.69 8.54 21.04
C VAL A 534 -30.95 9.03 21.73
N ASP A 535 -31.24 10.31 21.63
CA ASP A 535 -32.51 10.89 22.12
C ASP A 535 -33.64 10.15 21.40
N THR A 536 -34.24 9.19 22.08
CA THR A 536 -35.28 8.29 21.57
C THR A 536 -36.62 9.02 21.37
N PHE A 537 -36.66 10.37 21.52
CA PHE A 537 -37.88 11.17 21.45
C PHE A 537 -38.18 11.83 20.11
N SER A 538 -37.38 11.64 19.05
CA SER A 538 -37.64 12.30 17.75
C SER A 538 -38.05 11.36 16.60
N ARG A 539 -38.59 10.16 16.91
CA ARG A 539 -39.15 9.24 15.89
C ARG A 539 -40.60 8.85 16.13
N LEU A 540 -41.37 9.70 16.77
CA LEU A 540 -42.82 9.62 16.84
C LEU A 540 -43.43 11.04 16.79
N VAL A 541 -43.45 11.63 15.61
CA VAL A 541 -44.48 12.55 15.08
C VAL A 541 -44.41 12.49 13.57
#